data_2e5dd396aea3c8be105c7c7f551e11e1
#
_entry.id   2e5dd396aea3c8be105c7c7f551e11e1
#
_cell.length_a   1.000
_cell.length_b   1.000
_cell.length_c   1.000
_cell.angle_alpha   90.00
_cell.angle_beta   90.00
_cell.angle_gamma   90.00
#
_symmetry.space_group_name_H-M   'P 1'
#
loop_
_entity.id
_entity.type
_entity.pdbx_description
1 polymer ?
#
loop_
_entity_poly.entity_id
_entity_poly.type
_entity_poly.pdbx_seq_one_letter_code
_entity_poly.pdbx_strand_id
1 'polypeptide(L)'
;SYINMIKTILKINKFFTFNEVPSSRKKNIKDFEHFRDFLELARNQMNKHGLIDWTLDLDYAKVRAGACFFREKKISFSRNFVKKSSEEDIQDTILHEIAHALVGPKHGHNKIWKEMALKLGCSAKRCHTLEFSEYKWLRFCANQCWQQNVHRKRLNLICKKCGSKVIYKKNN
;
A
#
# COMPACT_ATOMS: atom_id res chain seq x y z
N SER A 1 28.91 16.02 -26.98
CA SER A 1 27.59 16.59 -27.27
C SER A 1 26.51 15.62 -26.82
N TYR A 2 25.57 16.11 -26.03
CA TYR A 2 24.45 15.38 -25.36
C TYR A 2 23.60 14.55 -26.35
N ILE A 3 23.53 14.96 -27.61
CA ILE A 3 22.77 14.29 -28.67
C ILE A 3 23.39 12.95 -29.10
N ASN A 4 24.69 12.77 -28.97
CA ASN A 4 25.35 11.51 -29.34
C ASN A 4 25.18 10.43 -28.25
N MET A 5 24.98 10.83 -27.00
CA MET A 5 24.74 9.88 -25.90
C MET A 5 23.32 9.28 -25.99
N ILE A 6 22.31 10.08 -26.37
CA ILE A 6 20.93 9.60 -26.56
C ILE A 6 20.84 8.63 -27.76
N LYS A 7 21.58 8.85 -28.84
CA LYS A 7 21.60 7.95 -30.00
C LYS A 7 22.25 6.60 -29.70
N THR A 8 23.20 6.55 -28.76
CA THR A 8 23.85 5.29 -28.34
C THR A 8 22.91 4.46 -27.46
N ILE A 9 22.13 5.08 -26.58
CA ILE A 9 21.14 4.39 -25.72
C ILE A 9 20.00 3.79 -26.56
N LEU A 10 19.58 4.46 -27.64
CA LEU A 10 18.54 3.96 -28.54
C LEU A 10 19.01 2.80 -29.45
N LYS A 11 20.33 2.61 -29.66
CA LYS A 11 20.87 1.49 -30.44
C LYS A 11 20.99 0.18 -29.66
N ILE A 12 21.03 0.22 -28.30
CA ILE A 12 21.16 -0.97 -27.46
C ILE A 12 19.83 -1.71 -27.31
N ASN A 13 18.70 -1.06 -27.53
CA ASN A 13 17.36 -1.67 -27.42
C ASN A 13 16.92 -2.52 -28.63
N LYS A 14 17.77 -2.74 -29.62
CA LYS A 14 17.39 -3.46 -30.87
C LYS A 14 17.77 -4.96 -30.89
N PHE A 15 18.31 -5.52 -29.79
CA PHE A 15 18.76 -6.92 -29.72
C PHE A 15 18.06 -7.78 -28.67
N PHE A 16 16.93 -7.36 -28.11
CA PHE A 16 16.07 -8.29 -27.35
C PHE A 16 14.90 -8.71 -28.23
N THR A 17 15.06 -9.86 -28.90
CA THR A 17 13.94 -10.59 -29.48
C THR A 17 13.04 -11.05 -28.35
N PHE A 18 11.83 -10.48 -28.30
CA PHE A 18 10.76 -10.93 -27.43
C PHE A 18 10.37 -12.37 -27.83
N ASN A 19 10.87 -13.37 -27.10
CA ASN A 19 10.26 -14.68 -27.10
C ASN A 19 8.87 -14.57 -26.51
N GLU A 20 7.86 -15.05 -27.23
CA GLU A 20 6.46 -15.01 -26.87
C GLU A 20 6.25 -15.58 -25.45
N VAL A 21 5.81 -14.73 -24.53
CA VAL A 21 5.39 -15.13 -23.19
C VAL A 21 4.01 -15.79 -23.29
N PRO A 22 3.81 -16.98 -22.70
CA PRO A 22 2.53 -17.69 -22.78
C PRO A 22 1.36 -16.82 -22.35
N SER A 23 0.24 -16.91 -23.05
CA SER A 23 -0.94 -16.03 -23.00
C SER A 23 -1.72 -16.00 -21.66
N SER A 24 -1.29 -16.74 -20.64
CA SER A 24 -1.93 -16.79 -19.30
C SER A 24 -1.48 -15.68 -18.33
N ARG A 25 -0.57 -14.79 -18.71
CA ARG A 25 -0.13 -13.64 -17.91
C ARG A 25 -0.11 -12.33 -18.71
N LYS A 26 -1.24 -11.95 -19.25
CA LYS A 26 -1.44 -10.52 -19.58
C LYS A 26 -1.59 -9.74 -18.27
N LYS A 27 -0.51 -9.58 -17.52
CA LYS A 27 -0.37 -8.49 -16.55
C LYS A 27 -0.55 -7.21 -17.34
N ASN A 28 -1.57 -6.45 -16.99
CA ASN A 28 -1.92 -5.22 -17.68
C ASN A 28 -0.68 -4.30 -17.69
N ILE A 29 -0.18 -3.94 -18.87
CA ILE A 29 1.00 -3.07 -19.04
C ILE A 29 0.80 -1.76 -18.25
N LYS A 30 -0.43 -1.24 -18.22
CA LYS A 30 -0.83 -0.09 -17.40
C LYS A 30 -0.57 -0.27 -15.90
N ASP A 31 -0.79 -1.48 -15.36
CA ASP A 31 -0.50 -1.78 -13.95
C ASP A 31 1.01 -1.70 -13.65
N PHE A 32 1.85 -2.11 -14.60
CA PHE A 32 3.30 -2.09 -14.42
C PHE A 32 3.84 -0.65 -14.44
N GLU A 33 3.39 0.17 -15.37
CA GLU A 33 3.74 1.59 -15.44
C GLU A 33 3.30 2.33 -14.18
N HIS A 34 2.07 2.13 -13.74
CA HIS A 34 1.52 2.76 -12.54
C HIS A 34 2.34 2.43 -11.28
N PHE A 35 2.80 1.18 -11.10
CA PHE A 35 3.65 0.83 -9.96
C PHE A 35 5.06 1.41 -10.06
N ARG A 36 5.62 1.49 -11.27
CA ARG A 36 6.93 2.13 -11.49
C ARG A 36 6.87 3.61 -11.13
N ASP A 37 5.86 4.31 -11.61
CA ASP A 37 5.68 5.74 -11.37
C ASP A 37 5.43 6.02 -9.88
N PHE A 38 4.65 5.17 -9.21
CA PHE A 38 4.49 5.21 -7.76
C PHE A 38 5.81 5.02 -7.01
N LEU A 39 6.61 4.00 -7.39
CA LEU A 39 7.89 3.72 -6.72
C LEU A 39 8.88 4.87 -6.92
N GLU A 40 8.89 5.49 -8.09
CA GLU A 40 9.72 6.66 -8.37
C GLU A 40 9.29 7.85 -7.51
N LEU A 41 7.99 8.16 -7.45
CA LEU A 41 7.43 9.22 -6.61
C LEU A 41 7.79 9.00 -5.13
N ALA A 42 7.53 7.79 -4.61
CA ALA A 42 7.79 7.46 -3.21
C ALA A 42 9.29 7.53 -2.88
N ARG A 43 10.17 7.05 -3.77
CA ARG A 43 11.62 7.12 -3.61
C ARG A 43 12.10 8.58 -3.60
N ASN A 44 11.61 9.41 -4.50
CA ASN A 44 11.95 10.82 -4.56
C ASN A 44 11.55 11.56 -3.27
N GLN A 45 10.36 11.29 -2.74
CA GLN A 45 9.92 11.86 -1.46
C GLN A 45 10.78 11.35 -0.29
N MET A 46 11.11 10.06 -0.22
CA MET A 46 11.99 9.51 0.80
C MET A 46 13.37 10.19 0.78
N ASN A 47 13.96 10.33 -0.41
CA ASN A 47 15.28 10.97 -0.58
C ASN A 47 15.25 12.46 -0.17
N LYS A 48 14.20 13.18 -0.57
CA LYS A 48 13.98 14.59 -0.20
C LYS A 48 13.96 14.80 1.32
N HIS A 49 13.47 13.82 2.06
CA HIS A 49 13.37 13.87 3.51
C HIS A 49 14.48 13.08 4.23
N GLY A 50 15.58 12.76 3.53
CA GLY A 50 16.79 12.18 4.14
C GLY A 50 16.73 10.69 4.43
N LEU A 51 15.72 9.96 3.92
CA LEU A 51 15.59 8.51 4.09
C LEU A 51 16.33 7.73 2.99
N ILE A 52 17.57 8.12 2.67
CA ILE A 52 18.36 7.57 1.55
C ILE A 52 18.71 6.09 1.80
N ASP A 53 19.01 5.74 3.06
CA ASP A 53 19.37 4.39 3.49
C ASP A 53 18.15 3.48 3.81
N TRP A 54 16.93 3.99 3.60
CA TRP A 54 15.70 3.22 3.76
C TRP A 54 15.31 2.51 2.46
N THR A 55 14.89 1.27 2.58
CA THR A 55 14.36 0.51 1.45
C THR A 55 12.87 0.79 1.23
N LEU A 56 12.43 0.67 -0.02
CA LEU A 56 11.05 0.85 -0.45
C LEU A 56 10.55 -0.46 -1.07
N ASP A 57 9.36 -0.91 -0.66
CA ASP A 57 8.78 -2.18 -1.10
C ASP A 57 7.27 -2.05 -1.38
N LEU A 58 6.74 -3.00 -2.13
CA LEU A 58 5.31 -3.17 -2.39
C LEU A 58 4.83 -4.55 -1.91
N ASP A 59 3.81 -4.56 -1.07
CA ASP A 59 3.21 -5.79 -0.56
C ASP A 59 1.74 -5.97 -1.00
N TYR A 60 1.10 -7.05 -0.53
CA TYR A 60 -0.29 -7.38 -0.82
C TYR A 60 -1.22 -7.20 0.40
N ALA A 61 -0.92 -6.24 1.27
CA ALA A 61 -1.78 -5.95 2.40
C ALA A 61 -3.19 -5.55 1.95
N LYS A 62 -4.20 -6.00 2.70
CA LYS A 62 -5.62 -5.80 2.37
C LYS A 62 -6.30 -4.73 3.21
N VAL A 63 -5.70 -4.36 4.34
CA VAL A 63 -6.31 -3.49 5.35
C VAL A 63 -5.45 -2.30 5.76
N ARG A 64 -4.25 -2.18 5.21
CA ARG A 64 -3.36 -1.03 5.42
C ARG A 64 -2.82 -0.53 4.10
N ALA A 65 -2.71 0.77 3.94
CA ALA A 65 -2.16 1.42 2.75
C ALA A 65 -0.63 1.36 2.72
N GLY A 66 0.01 1.69 3.84
CA GLY A 66 1.44 1.63 4.03
C GLY A 66 1.85 1.02 5.38
N ALA A 67 3.14 0.84 5.59
CA ALA A 67 3.75 0.49 6.87
C ALA A 67 5.23 0.86 6.92
N CYS A 68 5.67 1.34 8.08
CA CYS A 68 7.05 1.65 8.38
C CYS A 68 7.65 0.53 9.25
N PHE A 69 8.74 -0.11 8.78
CA PHE A 69 9.48 -1.17 9.46
C PHE A 69 10.83 -0.64 9.92
N PHE A 70 10.91 -0.21 11.17
CA PHE A 70 12.07 0.52 11.71
C PHE A 70 13.34 -0.31 11.79
N ARG A 71 13.25 -1.61 12.15
CA ARG A 71 14.41 -2.50 12.27
C ARG A 71 15.09 -2.70 10.92
N GLU A 72 14.28 -2.87 9.89
CA GLU A 72 14.72 -3.12 8.52
C GLU A 72 14.99 -1.83 7.74
N LYS A 73 14.74 -0.66 8.34
CA LYS A 73 14.74 0.64 7.65
C LYS A 73 13.98 0.53 6.32
N LYS A 74 12.73 0.10 6.39
CA LYS A 74 11.90 -0.16 5.21
C LYS A 74 10.54 0.49 5.34
N ILE A 75 10.08 1.09 4.24
CA ILE A 75 8.68 1.49 4.04
C ILE A 75 8.08 0.58 2.97
N SER A 76 6.92 0.01 3.26
CA SER A 76 6.17 -0.84 2.32
C SER A 76 4.78 -0.29 2.08
N PHE A 77 4.30 -0.37 0.83
CA PHE A 77 2.96 0.05 0.45
C PHE A 77 2.16 -1.09 -0.16
N SER A 78 0.85 -1.08 0.06
CA SER A 78 -0.05 -2.07 -0.51
C SER A 78 -0.26 -1.85 -2.01
N ARG A 79 0.01 -2.87 -2.83
CA ARG A 79 -0.35 -2.88 -4.26
C ARG A 79 -1.84 -2.64 -4.48
N ASN A 80 -2.69 -3.18 -3.60
CA ASN A 80 -4.15 -3.01 -3.69
C ASN A 80 -4.55 -1.54 -3.46
N PHE A 81 -3.90 -0.88 -2.51
CA PHE A 81 -4.08 0.54 -2.24
C PHE A 81 -3.63 1.38 -3.45
N VAL A 82 -2.38 1.21 -3.89
CA VAL A 82 -1.80 1.98 -5.01
C VAL A 82 -2.67 1.90 -6.26
N LYS A 83 -3.26 0.73 -6.58
CA LYS A 83 -4.14 0.55 -7.75
C LYS A 83 -5.47 1.30 -7.69
N LYS A 84 -6.00 1.56 -6.50
CA LYS A 84 -7.38 2.04 -6.30
C LYS A 84 -7.46 3.45 -5.75
N SER A 85 -6.34 4.03 -5.37
CA SER A 85 -6.29 5.33 -4.70
C SER A 85 -6.07 6.46 -5.69
N SER A 86 -6.55 7.65 -5.34
CA SER A 86 -6.24 8.89 -6.04
C SER A 86 -4.77 9.29 -5.83
N GLU A 87 -4.25 10.17 -6.67
CA GLU A 87 -2.90 10.72 -6.51
C GLU A 87 -2.74 11.45 -5.16
N GLU A 88 -3.78 12.15 -4.69
CA GLU A 88 -3.80 12.80 -3.38
C GLU A 88 -3.66 11.81 -2.23
N ASP A 89 -4.42 10.71 -2.25
CA ASP A 89 -4.34 9.66 -1.23
C ASP A 89 -2.98 8.96 -1.23
N ILE A 90 -2.40 8.75 -2.41
CA ILE A 90 -1.06 8.19 -2.60
C ILE A 90 -0.02 9.12 -1.97
N GLN A 91 -0.06 10.40 -2.31
CA GLN A 91 0.87 11.41 -1.78
C GLN A 91 0.76 11.51 -0.25
N ASP A 92 -0.46 11.60 0.27
CA ASP A 92 -0.71 11.68 1.71
C ASP A 92 -0.18 10.45 2.44
N THR A 93 -0.40 9.24 1.88
CA THR A 93 0.11 7.99 2.46
C THR A 93 1.63 7.90 2.42
N ILE A 94 2.29 8.34 1.36
CA ILE A 94 3.75 8.39 1.29
C ILE A 94 4.32 9.28 2.41
N LEU A 95 3.78 10.49 2.57
CA LEU A 95 4.21 11.43 3.60
C LEU A 95 3.88 10.92 5.02
N HIS A 96 2.78 10.20 5.20
CA HIS A 96 2.40 9.54 6.44
C HIS A 96 3.47 8.54 6.91
N GLU A 97 3.91 7.63 6.02
CA GLU A 97 4.94 6.64 6.35
C GLU A 97 6.33 7.29 6.53
N ILE A 98 6.65 8.33 5.76
CA ILE A 98 7.87 9.13 5.97
C ILE A 98 7.84 9.81 7.35
N ALA A 99 6.70 10.36 7.78
CA ALA A 99 6.58 10.96 9.11
C ALA A 99 6.86 9.93 10.21
N HIS A 100 6.37 8.68 10.08
CA HIS A 100 6.71 7.60 11.00
C HIS A 100 8.20 7.32 11.00
N ALA A 101 8.84 7.19 9.84
CA ALA A 101 10.27 6.92 9.72
C ALA A 101 11.13 7.99 10.41
N LEU A 102 10.74 9.26 10.29
CA LEU A 102 11.47 10.39 10.85
C LEU A 102 11.34 10.51 12.37
N VAL A 103 10.15 10.26 12.92
CA VAL A 103 9.94 10.40 14.37
C VAL A 103 10.32 9.14 15.15
N GLY A 104 10.41 8.00 14.49
CA GLY A 104 10.79 6.73 15.09
C GLY A 104 9.65 5.94 15.76
N PRO A 105 9.96 4.70 16.24
CA PRO A 105 8.95 3.71 16.64
C PRO A 105 8.16 4.06 17.91
N LYS A 106 8.66 4.99 18.73
CA LYS A 106 8.01 5.35 19.99
C LYS A 106 6.82 6.30 19.83
N HIS A 107 6.63 6.86 18.64
CA HIS A 107 5.72 7.99 18.44
C HIS A 107 4.47 7.66 17.64
N GLY A 108 4.11 6.44 17.38
CA GLY A 108 2.86 6.03 16.72
C GLY A 108 2.13 7.20 16.02
N HIS A 109 0.85 7.44 16.32
CA HIS A 109 0.11 8.62 15.84
C HIS A 109 -0.12 9.66 16.96
N ASN A 110 0.87 9.86 17.84
CA ASN A 110 0.81 10.85 18.91
C ASN A 110 1.05 12.29 18.39
N LYS A 111 1.14 13.26 19.31
CA LYS A 111 1.32 14.67 18.97
C LYS A 111 2.59 14.92 18.14
N ILE A 112 3.71 14.27 18.48
CA ILE A 112 5.00 14.43 17.79
C ILE A 112 4.90 13.94 16.34
N TRP A 113 4.30 12.77 16.13
CA TRP A 113 4.05 12.27 14.79
C TRP A 113 3.13 13.22 14.00
N LYS A 114 2.05 13.70 14.63
CA LYS A 114 1.10 14.59 13.97
C LYS A 114 1.73 15.91 13.52
N GLU A 115 2.55 16.51 14.36
CA GLU A 115 3.30 17.74 14.04
C GLU A 115 4.25 17.49 12.86
N MET A 116 4.97 16.37 12.85
CA MET A 116 5.85 15.98 11.75
C MET A 116 5.05 15.76 10.46
N ALA A 117 3.96 15.02 10.51
CA ALA A 117 3.11 14.75 9.35
C ALA A 117 2.58 16.04 8.72
N LEU A 118 2.06 16.96 9.54
CA LEU A 118 1.60 18.28 9.07
C LEU A 118 2.73 19.11 8.47
N LYS A 119 3.92 19.09 9.07
CA LYS A 119 5.12 19.79 8.55
C LYS A 119 5.53 19.27 7.17
N LEU A 120 5.32 18.00 6.90
CA LEU A 120 5.60 17.38 5.60
C LEU A 120 4.51 17.67 4.55
N GLY A 121 3.34 18.21 4.96
CA GLY A 121 2.18 18.43 4.10
C GLY A 121 1.21 17.24 4.05
N CYS A 122 1.35 16.26 4.94
CA CYS A 122 0.39 15.17 5.12
C CYS A 122 -0.85 15.69 5.88
N SER A 123 -2.02 15.15 5.57
CA SER A 123 -3.29 15.49 6.26
C SER A 123 -3.30 15.11 7.75
N ALA A 124 -2.34 14.31 8.18
CA ALA A 124 -2.20 13.77 9.54
C ALA A 124 -3.45 13.00 10.03
N LYS A 125 -4.27 12.49 9.12
CA LYS A 125 -5.35 11.56 9.44
C LYS A 125 -4.77 10.21 9.84
N ARG A 126 -5.31 9.61 10.91
CA ARG A 126 -4.76 8.36 11.47
C ARG A 126 -4.95 7.15 10.56
N CYS A 127 -6.04 7.10 9.81
CA CYS A 127 -6.39 5.95 8.96
C CYS A 127 -7.08 6.45 7.69
N HIS A 128 -6.85 5.77 6.59
CA HIS A 128 -7.69 5.92 5.40
C HIS A 128 -9.00 5.16 5.60
N THR A 129 -10.10 5.77 5.17
CA THR A 129 -11.43 5.13 5.11
C THR A 129 -11.61 4.29 3.83
N LEU A 130 -10.60 4.27 2.97
CA LEU A 130 -10.66 3.63 1.67
C LEU A 130 -10.68 2.09 1.79
N GLU A 131 -11.72 1.49 1.23
CA GLU A 131 -11.82 0.05 1.02
C GLU A 131 -11.17 -0.31 -0.32
N PHE A 132 -9.89 -0.65 -0.32
CA PHE A 132 -9.12 -0.94 -1.54
C PHE A 132 -8.95 -2.42 -1.84
N SER A 133 -9.50 -3.32 -1.03
CA SER A 133 -9.51 -4.75 -1.31
C SER A 133 -10.85 -5.39 -0.97
N GLU A 134 -11.24 -6.37 -1.78
CA GLU A 134 -12.48 -7.12 -1.58
C GLU A 134 -12.40 -8.00 -0.34
N TYR A 135 -13.47 -8.01 0.43
CA TYR A 135 -13.60 -8.85 1.60
C TYR A 135 -13.88 -10.30 1.20
N LYS A 136 -13.07 -11.22 1.70
CA LYS A 136 -13.22 -12.66 1.40
C LYS A 136 -14.43 -13.29 2.07
N TRP A 137 -14.88 -12.75 3.21
CA TRP A 137 -15.90 -13.35 4.05
C TRP A 137 -16.91 -12.32 4.54
N LEU A 138 -18.18 -12.69 4.51
CA LEU A 138 -19.22 -12.10 5.33
C LEU A 138 -19.31 -12.93 6.62
N ARG A 139 -19.16 -12.30 7.78
CA ARG A 139 -19.46 -12.92 9.08
C ARG A 139 -20.72 -12.33 9.66
N PHE A 140 -21.54 -13.15 10.31
CA PHE A 140 -22.81 -12.73 10.89
C PHE A 140 -23.18 -13.58 12.09
N CYS A 141 -24.03 -13.03 12.97
CA CYS A 141 -24.62 -13.76 14.08
C CYS A 141 -25.64 -14.76 13.55
N ALA A 142 -25.68 -15.99 14.10
CA ALA A 142 -26.69 -16.99 13.72
C ALA A 142 -28.12 -16.46 13.90
N ASN A 143 -28.37 -15.64 14.95
CA ASN A 143 -29.65 -14.98 15.20
C ASN A 143 -29.75 -13.60 14.53
N GLN A 144 -28.96 -13.32 13.51
CA GLN A 144 -29.00 -12.11 12.68
C GLN A 144 -28.90 -10.77 13.45
N CYS A 145 -28.32 -10.74 14.65
CA CYS A 145 -28.15 -9.50 15.41
C CYS A 145 -27.26 -8.47 14.71
N TRP A 146 -26.34 -8.91 13.83
CA TRP A 146 -25.42 -8.09 13.07
C TRP A 146 -24.74 -8.91 11.97
N GLN A 147 -24.18 -8.21 10.98
CA GLN A 147 -23.30 -8.77 9.94
C GLN A 147 -22.15 -7.82 9.65
N GLN A 148 -21.02 -8.37 9.16
CA GLN A 148 -19.83 -7.59 8.81
C GLN A 148 -18.97 -8.31 7.78
N ASN A 149 -18.46 -7.58 6.79
CA ASN A 149 -17.45 -8.07 5.88
C ASN A 149 -16.06 -8.13 6.53
N VAL A 150 -15.31 -9.21 6.30
CA VAL A 150 -13.98 -9.42 6.88
C VAL A 150 -13.05 -10.15 5.92
N HIS A 151 -11.73 -9.90 6.03
CA HIS A 151 -10.72 -10.59 5.21
C HIS A 151 -10.34 -11.96 5.75
N ARG A 152 -10.47 -12.18 7.07
CA ARG A 152 -10.04 -13.41 7.75
C ARG A 152 -11.12 -13.93 8.67
N LYS A 153 -11.21 -15.26 8.77
CA LYS A 153 -12.01 -15.91 9.82
C LYS A 153 -11.27 -15.84 11.16
N ARG A 154 -12.04 -15.73 12.25
CA ARG A 154 -11.58 -15.98 13.62
C ARG A 154 -12.40 -17.13 14.16
N LEU A 155 -11.74 -18.10 14.79
CA LEU A 155 -12.39 -19.26 15.37
C LEU A 155 -13.11 -18.89 16.68
N ASN A 156 -14.12 -19.67 17.03
CA ASN A 156 -14.82 -19.62 18.32
C ASN A 156 -15.40 -18.25 18.70
N LEU A 157 -15.84 -17.47 17.73
CA LEU A 157 -16.54 -16.21 18.01
C LEU A 157 -17.99 -16.48 18.39
N ILE A 158 -18.43 -15.79 19.44
CA ILE A 158 -19.82 -15.71 19.87
C ILE A 158 -20.35 -14.28 19.72
N CYS A 159 -21.62 -14.16 19.51
CA CYS A 159 -22.30 -12.86 19.45
C CYS A 159 -22.39 -12.24 20.84
N LYS A 160 -21.84 -11.02 21.01
CA LYS A 160 -21.91 -10.30 22.28
C LYS A 160 -23.33 -9.88 22.68
N LYS A 161 -24.28 -9.82 21.71
CA LYS A 161 -25.66 -9.41 21.97
C LYS A 161 -26.54 -10.59 22.47
N CYS A 162 -26.34 -11.80 21.95
CA CYS A 162 -27.25 -12.92 22.20
C CYS A 162 -26.55 -14.25 22.53
N GLY A 163 -25.22 -14.28 22.61
CA GLY A 163 -24.45 -15.51 22.91
C GLY A 163 -24.35 -16.54 21.79
N SER A 164 -25.09 -16.37 20.69
CA SER A 164 -25.11 -17.34 19.59
C SER A 164 -23.79 -17.39 18.82
N LYS A 165 -23.57 -18.48 18.07
CA LYS A 165 -22.38 -18.66 17.22
C LYS A 165 -22.33 -17.59 16.12
N VAL A 166 -21.10 -17.20 15.77
CA VAL A 166 -20.82 -16.37 14.57
C VAL A 166 -20.51 -17.28 13.40
N ILE A 167 -21.22 -17.08 12.31
CA ILE A 167 -21.15 -17.86 11.08
C ILE A 167 -20.41 -17.04 10.00
N TYR A 168 -19.75 -17.74 9.07
CA TYR A 168 -19.02 -17.14 7.96
C TYR A 168 -19.52 -17.68 6.62
N LYS A 169 -19.89 -16.78 5.72
CA LYS A 169 -20.18 -17.06 4.31
C LYS A 169 -19.04 -16.48 3.46
N LYS A 170 -18.58 -17.22 2.43
CA LYS A 170 -17.61 -16.70 1.47
C LYS A 170 -18.34 -15.70 0.55
N ASN A 171 -17.73 -14.54 0.32
CA ASN A 171 -18.16 -13.63 -0.74
C ASN A 171 -17.70 -14.20 -2.09
N ASN A 172 -18.55 -14.12 -3.07
CA ASN A 172 -18.24 -14.57 -4.44
C ASN A 172 -17.35 -13.57 -5.14
#